data_4e4f946d517f6e2f4a6dff64cda992c9
#
_entry.id   4e4f946d517f6e2f4a6dff64cda992c9
#
_cell.length_a   1.000
_cell.length_b   1.000
_cell.length_c   1.000
_cell.angle_alpha   90.00
_cell.angle_beta   90.00
_cell.angle_gamma   90.00
#
_symmetry.space_group_name_H-M   'P 1'
#
loop_
_entity.id
_entity.type
_entity.pdbx_description
1 polymer ?
#
loop_
_entity_poly.entity_id
_entity_poly.type
_entity_poly.pdbx_seq_one_letter_code
_entity_poly.pdbx_strand_id
1 'polypeptide(L)'
;MRILLLPLIITIWAWIIKHNANKERSKDKPSIRSYLDRESAANSVRRQDISNLPYIHAPIDSFPFDITLNDKKKQFQIENYKKEIIHVAQNPMLNLIGVSNTELKEQYGPANLEILSYYDQNYTRYMRSLYLYAQG
;
A
#
# COMPACT_ATOMS: atom_id res chain seq x y z
N MET A 1 37.45 -52.70 2.85
CA MET A 1 37.66 -51.23 2.75
C MET A 1 36.62 -50.44 1.91
N ARG A 2 35.77 -51.07 1.07
CA ARG A 2 34.75 -50.35 0.25
C ARG A 2 33.48 -49.93 0.98
N ILE A 3 33.15 -50.54 2.11
CA ILE A 3 31.87 -50.29 2.83
C ILE A 3 31.88 -49.00 3.67
N LEU A 4 33.05 -48.50 4.07
CA LEU A 4 33.18 -47.27 4.89
C LEU A 4 33.13 -45.96 4.08
N LEU A 5 33.32 -46.03 2.76
CA LEU A 5 33.29 -44.86 1.89
C LEU A 5 31.84 -44.32 1.64
N LEU A 6 30.86 -45.21 1.62
CA LEU A 6 29.46 -44.86 1.33
C LEU A 6 28.82 -43.96 2.40
N PRO A 7 28.93 -44.26 3.70
CA PRO A 7 28.41 -43.36 4.74
C PRO A 7 29.18 -42.02 4.79
N LEU A 8 30.45 -41.99 4.46
CA LEU A 8 31.24 -40.76 4.40
C LEU A 8 30.73 -39.83 3.27
N ILE A 9 30.43 -40.37 2.10
CA ILE A 9 29.90 -39.63 0.97
C ILE A 9 28.49 -39.04 1.32
N ILE A 10 27.65 -39.86 1.94
CA ILE A 10 26.29 -39.41 2.35
C ILE A 10 26.37 -38.27 3.38
N THR A 11 27.29 -38.36 4.37
CA THR A 11 27.42 -37.28 5.36
C THR A 11 27.92 -35.98 4.74
N ILE A 12 28.87 -36.03 3.81
CA ILE A 12 29.41 -34.87 3.11
C ILE A 12 28.29 -34.24 2.25
N TRP A 13 27.50 -35.03 1.52
CA TRP A 13 26.37 -34.55 0.74
C TRP A 13 25.28 -33.92 1.61
N ALA A 14 24.91 -34.54 2.71
CA ALA A 14 23.96 -33.99 3.68
C ALA A 14 24.44 -32.64 4.27
N TRP A 15 25.75 -32.55 4.55
CA TRP A 15 26.38 -31.32 5.04
C TRP A 15 26.33 -30.19 3.98
N ILE A 16 26.69 -30.52 2.73
CA ILE A 16 26.63 -29.57 1.60
C ILE A 16 25.20 -29.05 1.37
N ILE A 17 24.22 -29.95 1.36
CA ILE A 17 22.79 -29.57 1.18
C ILE A 17 22.34 -28.66 2.33
N LYS A 18 22.64 -29.03 3.57
CA LYS A 18 22.31 -28.24 4.76
C LYS A 18 22.99 -26.87 4.75
N HIS A 19 24.24 -26.81 4.34
CA HIS A 19 25.00 -25.56 4.27
C HIS A 19 24.47 -24.63 3.19
N ASN A 20 24.16 -25.16 2.01
CA ASN A 20 23.58 -24.38 0.91
C ASN A 20 22.16 -23.91 1.21
N ALA A 21 21.31 -24.76 1.79
CA ALA A 21 19.95 -24.39 2.20
C ALA A 21 19.95 -23.27 3.27
N ASN A 22 20.90 -23.30 4.21
CA ASN A 22 21.05 -22.24 5.20
C ASN A 22 21.55 -20.92 4.57
N LYS A 23 22.41 -21.00 3.54
CA LYS A 23 22.95 -19.84 2.84
C LYS A 23 21.88 -19.14 1.97
N GLU A 24 20.98 -19.91 1.36
CA GLU A 24 19.84 -19.35 0.61
C GLU A 24 18.81 -18.76 1.56
N ARG A 25 18.44 -19.45 2.65
CA ARG A 25 17.51 -18.91 3.66
C ARG A 25 18.01 -17.62 4.33
N SER A 26 19.32 -17.42 4.40
CA SER A 26 19.94 -16.22 4.97
C SER A 26 19.95 -15.04 4.00
N LYS A 27 19.87 -15.29 2.67
CA LYS A 27 19.88 -14.23 1.66
C LYS A 27 18.52 -13.61 1.41
N ASP A 28 17.42 -14.35 1.61
CA ASP A 28 16.08 -13.92 1.22
C ASP A 28 15.25 -13.29 2.34
N LYS A 29 15.70 -13.31 3.58
CA LYS A 29 15.03 -12.58 4.67
C LYS A 29 15.82 -11.33 5.02
N PRO A 30 15.28 -10.13 4.72
CA PRO A 30 15.89 -8.93 5.24
C PRO A 30 15.99 -9.06 6.76
N SER A 31 17.17 -8.89 7.30
CA SER A 31 17.38 -8.99 8.75
C SER A 31 16.61 -7.81 9.39
N ILE A 32 16.15 -8.00 10.64
CA ILE A 32 15.53 -6.90 11.41
C ILE A 32 16.45 -5.69 11.41
N ARG A 33 17.76 -5.89 11.46
CA ARG A 33 18.76 -4.83 11.41
C ARG A 33 18.71 -4.05 10.08
N SER A 34 18.67 -4.74 8.95
CA SER A 34 18.58 -4.07 7.63
C SER A 34 17.26 -3.28 7.47
N TYR A 35 16.18 -3.78 8.05
CA TYR A 35 14.92 -3.03 8.11
C TYR A 35 15.04 -1.77 8.97
N LEU A 36 15.63 -1.86 10.15
CA LEU A 36 15.83 -0.70 11.03
C LEU A 36 16.79 0.33 10.43
N ASP A 37 17.86 -0.13 9.77
CA ASP A 37 18.79 0.75 9.07
C ASP A 37 18.11 1.49 7.92
N ARG A 38 17.26 0.80 7.14
CA ARG A 38 16.44 1.40 6.07
C ARG A 38 15.44 2.42 6.62
N GLU A 39 14.73 2.09 7.70
CA GLU A 39 13.77 2.99 8.34
C GLU A 39 14.46 4.24 8.90
N SER A 40 15.64 4.08 9.52
CA SER A 40 16.45 5.19 10.01
C SER A 40 16.92 6.11 8.88
N ALA A 41 17.36 5.53 7.76
CA ALA A 41 17.75 6.30 6.57
C ALA A 41 16.55 7.06 5.98
N ALA A 42 15.39 6.39 5.86
CA ALA A 42 14.15 7.01 5.38
C ALA A 42 13.71 8.21 6.24
N ASN A 43 13.86 8.12 7.56
CA ASN A 43 13.54 9.21 8.49
C ASN A 43 14.50 10.42 8.36
N SER A 44 15.64 10.26 7.71
CA SER A 44 16.64 11.31 7.47
C SER A 44 16.48 12.02 6.13
N VAL A 45 15.54 11.56 5.29
CA VAL A 45 15.30 12.17 3.98
C VAL A 45 14.71 13.56 4.12
N ARG A 46 15.27 14.53 3.37
CA ARG A 46 14.76 15.90 3.35
C ARG A 46 13.39 15.92 2.65
N ARG A 47 12.49 16.79 3.15
CA ARG A 47 11.19 17.05 2.52
C ARG A 47 11.34 17.36 1.02
N GLN A 48 10.60 16.62 0.18
CA GLN A 48 10.54 16.80 -1.27
C GLN A 48 9.28 17.60 -1.65
N ASP A 49 9.30 18.19 -2.84
CA ASP A 49 8.11 18.80 -3.42
C ASP A 49 7.15 17.71 -3.90
N ILE A 50 5.88 17.82 -3.51
CA ILE A 50 4.80 16.89 -3.86
C ILE A 50 3.76 17.52 -4.79
N SER A 51 3.98 18.75 -5.29
CA SER A 51 3.00 19.45 -6.13
C SER A 51 2.69 18.78 -7.47
N ASN A 52 3.64 18.02 -8.00
CA ASN A 52 3.54 17.37 -9.32
C ASN A 52 3.20 15.87 -9.26
N LEU A 53 2.60 15.41 -8.15
CA LEU A 53 2.17 14.01 -8.05
C LEU A 53 0.96 13.73 -8.96
N PRO A 54 0.70 12.45 -9.31
CA PRO A 54 -0.43 12.06 -10.14
C PRO A 54 -1.73 12.14 -9.36
N TYR A 55 -2.15 13.36 -9.02
CA TYR A 55 -3.40 13.59 -8.30
C TYR A 55 -4.60 13.10 -9.09
N ILE A 56 -5.52 12.45 -8.40
CA ILE A 56 -6.76 11.95 -8.97
C ILE A 56 -7.81 13.05 -8.93
N HIS A 57 -8.36 13.37 -10.09
CA HIS A 57 -9.47 14.30 -10.25
C HIS A 57 -10.74 13.54 -10.59
N ALA A 58 -11.75 13.64 -9.73
CA ALA A 58 -13.03 12.98 -9.95
C ALA A 58 -13.86 13.74 -10.99
N PRO A 59 -14.39 13.09 -12.03
CA PRO A 59 -15.23 13.73 -13.06
C PRO A 59 -16.67 13.86 -12.55
N ILE A 60 -16.90 14.68 -11.53
CA ILE A 60 -18.19 14.81 -10.82
C ILE A 60 -19.33 15.19 -11.76
N ASP A 61 -19.07 16.05 -12.76
CA ASP A 61 -20.09 16.52 -13.70
C ASP A 61 -20.64 15.41 -14.61
N SER A 62 -19.92 14.30 -14.75
CA SER A 62 -20.33 13.17 -15.58
C SER A 62 -21.03 12.06 -14.81
N PHE A 63 -21.18 12.20 -13.48
CA PHE A 63 -21.82 11.17 -12.66
C PHE A 63 -23.35 11.23 -12.77
N PRO A 64 -24.05 10.08 -12.87
CA PRO A 64 -25.51 10.01 -12.91
C PRO A 64 -26.09 10.18 -11.49
N PHE A 65 -26.08 11.42 -10.98
CA PHE A 65 -26.60 11.73 -9.65
C PHE A 65 -28.13 11.94 -9.60
N ASP A 66 -28.83 11.80 -10.71
CA ASP A 66 -30.30 12.07 -10.82
C ASP A 66 -31.14 10.81 -10.54
N ILE A 67 -30.65 9.91 -9.69
CA ILE A 67 -31.36 8.69 -9.33
C ILE A 67 -32.40 9.01 -8.27
N THR A 68 -33.66 8.64 -8.53
CA THR A 68 -34.75 8.74 -7.57
C THR A 68 -35.30 7.36 -7.27
N LEU A 69 -35.32 6.99 -5.98
CA LEU A 69 -35.84 5.73 -5.49
C LEU A 69 -37.17 5.89 -4.79
N ASN A 70 -38.03 4.87 -4.91
CA ASN A 70 -39.33 4.85 -4.23
C ASN A 70 -39.22 4.63 -2.71
N ASP A 71 -38.13 3.97 -2.26
CA ASP A 71 -37.85 3.75 -0.85
C ASP A 71 -37.16 4.98 -0.24
N LYS A 72 -37.88 5.66 0.66
CA LYS A 72 -37.38 6.88 1.33
C LYS A 72 -36.08 6.66 2.12
N LYS A 73 -35.90 5.47 2.73
CA LYS A 73 -34.69 5.17 3.50
C LYS A 73 -33.48 5.01 2.56
N LYS A 74 -33.65 4.29 1.49
CA LYS A 74 -32.61 4.14 0.45
C LYS A 74 -32.31 5.47 -0.24
N GLN A 75 -33.31 6.24 -0.56
CA GLN A 75 -33.11 7.59 -1.13
C GLN A 75 -32.27 8.47 -0.21
N PHE A 76 -32.55 8.47 1.09
CA PHE A 76 -31.74 9.23 2.07
C PHE A 76 -30.29 8.75 2.13
N GLN A 77 -30.04 7.43 2.04
CA GLN A 77 -28.70 6.87 2.02
C GLN A 77 -27.93 7.29 0.75
N ILE A 78 -28.54 7.19 -0.41
CA ILE A 78 -27.94 7.60 -1.68
C ILE A 78 -27.59 9.09 -1.67
N GLU A 79 -28.47 9.94 -1.17
CA GLU A 79 -28.19 11.37 -1.05
C GLU A 79 -27.01 11.67 -0.12
N ASN A 80 -26.82 10.90 0.94
CA ASN A 80 -25.67 11.04 1.82
C ASN A 80 -24.38 10.60 1.11
N TYR A 81 -24.40 9.50 0.36
CA TYR A 81 -23.23 9.06 -0.42
C TYR A 81 -22.89 10.08 -1.53
N LYS A 82 -23.88 10.61 -2.22
CA LYS A 82 -23.68 11.68 -3.19
C LYS A 82 -23.00 12.90 -2.58
N LYS A 83 -23.48 13.39 -1.43
CA LYS A 83 -22.86 14.51 -0.70
C LYS A 83 -21.40 14.20 -0.33
N GLU A 84 -21.12 13.00 0.17
CA GLU A 84 -19.78 12.58 0.53
C GLU A 84 -18.86 12.51 -0.70
N ILE A 85 -19.33 11.95 -1.83
CA ILE A 85 -18.59 11.90 -3.09
C ILE A 85 -18.20 13.31 -3.54
N ILE A 86 -19.15 14.23 -3.56
CA ILE A 86 -18.92 15.62 -3.98
C ILE A 86 -17.94 16.32 -3.02
N HIS A 87 -18.11 16.11 -1.72
CA HIS A 87 -17.25 16.72 -0.71
C HIS A 87 -15.80 16.25 -0.83
N VAL A 88 -15.60 14.93 -0.95
CA VAL A 88 -14.24 14.36 -1.02
C VAL A 88 -13.57 14.69 -2.36
N ALA A 89 -14.33 14.73 -3.45
CA ALA A 89 -13.82 15.08 -4.79
C ALA A 89 -13.21 16.49 -4.89
N GLN A 90 -13.55 17.39 -3.98
CA GLN A 90 -12.97 18.74 -3.90
C GLN A 90 -11.56 18.75 -3.28
N ASN A 91 -11.16 17.65 -2.66
CA ASN A 91 -9.87 17.54 -1.99
C ASN A 91 -8.85 16.78 -2.86
N PRO A 92 -7.56 17.04 -2.71
CA PRO A 92 -6.53 16.24 -3.36
C PRO A 92 -6.64 14.76 -2.97
N MET A 93 -6.52 13.88 -3.95
CA MET A 93 -6.57 12.43 -3.79
C MET A 93 -5.36 11.79 -4.46
N LEU A 94 -4.77 10.82 -3.79
CA LEU A 94 -3.70 9.97 -4.32
C LEU A 94 -4.03 8.51 -4.00
N ASN A 95 -3.73 7.63 -4.94
CA ASN A 95 -3.79 6.19 -4.69
C ASN A 95 -2.40 5.70 -4.30
N LEU A 96 -2.21 5.43 -3.02
CA LEU A 96 -0.96 4.92 -2.47
C LEU A 96 -1.06 3.44 -2.05
N ILE A 97 -2.05 2.72 -2.57
CA ILE A 97 -2.23 1.29 -2.30
C ILE A 97 -0.96 0.52 -2.69
N GLY A 98 -0.43 -0.26 -1.75
CA GLY A 98 0.78 -1.07 -1.95
C GLY A 98 2.10 -0.34 -1.73
N VAL A 99 2.07 0.96 -1.44
CA VAL A 99 3.26 1.73 -1.07
C VAL A 99 3.38 1.78 0.46
N SER A 100 4.52 1.34 1.00
CA SER A 100 4.76 1.37 2.43
C SER A 100 5.13 2.78 2.93
N ASN A 101 4.92 3.02 4.24
CA ASN A 101 5.33 4.28 4.86
C ASN A 101 6.84 4.55 4.72
N THR A 102 7.66 3.51 4.76
CA THR A 102 9.11 3.61 4.57
C THR A 102 9.43 4.10 3.16
N GLU A 103 8.77 3.53 2.14
CA GLU A 103 8.94 3.98 0.74
C GLU A 103 8.48 5.42 0.54
N LEU A 104 7.37 5.84 1.14
CA LEU A 104 6.91 7.23 1.09
C LEU A 104 7.91 8.19 1.73
N LYS A 105 8.52 7.80 2.86
CA LYS A 105 9.57 8.58 3.51
C LYS A 105 10.83 8.67 2.64
N GLU A 106 11.24 7.55 2.02
CA GLU A 106 12.40 7.50 1.13
C GLU A 106 12.24 8.41 -0.09
N GLN A 107 11.02 8.46 -0.66
CA GLN A 107 10.75 9.23 -1.87
C GLN A 107 10.46 10.71 -1.58
N TYR A 108 9.66 10.98 -0.53
CA TYR A 108 9.09 12.31 -0.31
C TYR A 108 9.53 12.97 0.99
N GLY A 109 10.25 12.25 1.83
CA GLY A 109 10.66 12.68 3.18
C GLY A 109 9.55 12.48 4.22
N PRO A 110 9.94 12.23 5.49
CA PRO A 110 9.01 11.94 6.59
C PRO A 110 8.05 13.12 6.87
N ALA A 111 8.45 14.35 6.58
CA ALA A 111 7.61 15.55 6.76
C ALA A 111 6.39 15.60 5.81
N ASN A 112 6.38 14.81 4.74
CA ASN A 112 5.24 14.70 3.82
C ASN A 112 4.32 13.52 4.15
N LEU A 113 4.70 12.63 5.06
CA LEU A 113 3.95 11.38 5.30
C LEU A 113 2.50 11.65 5.74
N GLU A 114 2.29 12.61 6.62
CA GLU A 114 0.95 12.95 7.11
C GLU A 114 0.04 13.45 5.99
N ILE A 115 0.53 14.38 5.17
CA ILE A 115 -0.27 14.95 4.07
C ILE A 115 -0.53 13.92 2.98
N LEU A 116 0.44 13.06 2.65
CA LEU A 116 0.28 11.97 1.70
C LEU A 116 -0.75 10.93 2.19
N SER A 117 -0.70 10.57 3.48
CA SER A 117 -1.69 9.70 4.11
C SER A 117 -3.09 10.31 4.07
N TYR A 118 -3.23 11.62 4.26
CA TYR A 118 -4.51 12.31 4.13
C TYR A 118 -5.06 12.24 2.69
N TYR A 119 -4.23 12.40 1.68
CA TYR A 119 -4.65 12.28 0.27
C TYR A 119 -5.06 10.85 -0.11
N ASP A 120 -4.39 9.83 0.44
CA ASP A 120 -4.76 8.43 0.27
C ASP A 120 -6.08 8.08 0.99
N GLN A 121 -6.29 8.64 2.18
CA GLN A 121 -7.57 8.52 2.89
C GLN A 121 -8.72 9.16 2.10
N ASN A 122 -8.52 10.32 1.48
CA ASN A 122 -9.52 10.95 0.61
C ASN A 122 -9.87 10.04 -0.56
N TYR A 123 -8.86 9.45 -1.23
CA TYR A 123 -9.08 8.48 -2.30
C TYR A 123 -9.88 7.26 -1.81
N THR A 124 -9.50 6.69 -0.69
CA THR A 124 -10.21 5.54 -0.09
C THR A 124 -11.66 5.86 0.25
N ARG A 125 -11.94 7.04 0.84
CA ARG A 125 -13.29 7.52 1.14
C ARG A 125 -14.10 7.73 -0.14
N TYR A 126 -13.50 8.33 -1.16
CA TYR A 126 -14.13 8.53 -2.47
C TYR A 126 -14.55 7.20 -3.09
N MET A 127 -13.64 6.24 -3.20
CA MET A 127 -13.91 4.91 -3.76
C MET A 127 -14.98 4.15 -2.98
N ARG A 128 -14.94 4.22 -1.65
CA ARG A 128 -15.95 3.60 -0.79
C ARG A 128 -17.33 4.22 -1.01
N SER A 129 -17.42 5.53 -1.08
CA SER A 129 -18.69 6.23 -1.26
C SER A 129 -19.29 5.97 -2.65
N LEU A 130 -18.45 5.88 -3.70
CA LEU A 130 -18.86 5.46 -5.04
C LEU A 130 -19.44 4.04 -5.04
N TYR A 131 -18.74 3.11 -4.41
CA TYR A 131 -19.17 1.72 -4.31
C TYR A 131 -20.55 1.62 -3.61
N LEU A 132 -20.73 2.31 -2.49
CA LEU A 132 -21.98 2.32 -1.73
C LEU A 132 -23.10 3.02 -2.50
N TYR A 133 -22.79 4.09 -3.22
CA TYR A 133 -23.75 4.77 -4.10
C TYR A 133 -24.23 3.85 -5.23
N ALA A 134 -23.35 3.05 -5.81
CA ALA A 134 -23.67 2.12 -6.89
C ALA A 134 -24.49 0.90 -6.45
N GLN A 135 -24.52 0.59 -5.14
CA GLN A 135 -25.28 -0.54 -4.58
C GLN A 135 -26.70 -0.18 -4.09
N GLY A 136 -26.98 1.11 -3.91
CA GLY A 136 -28.28 1.59 -3.40
C GLY A 136 -29.33 1.63 -4.48
#